data_7140c1891a88e42b38ba4d9a252bba2d
#
_entry.id   7140c1891a88e42b38ba4d9a252bba2d
#
_cell.length_a   1.000
_cell.length_b   1.000
_cell.length_c   1.000
_cell.angle_alpha   90.00
_cell.angle_beta   90.00
_cell.angle_gamma   90.00
#
_symmetry.space_group_name_H-M   'P 1'
#
loop_
_entity.id
_entity.type
_entity.pdbx_description
1 polymer ?
#
loop_
_entity_poly.entity_id
_entity_poly.type
_entity_poly.pdbx_seq_one_letter_code
_entity_poly.pdbx_strand_id
1 'polypeptide(L)'
;TKQITGAKSAVNVVYKCAQLTGNYNFEHHIDYSPDYIDTYVERLPFEYLDKKEFNVLYAGITNVPPIEDRKLFYGNFYEDTRNPDEVREVFRYGFSYVPWTNYDKKKIAQIYNEYNLLDTLFPVTRSCEWNEHVGGKDPGIEHCGNCWWCHERQWAFGRLK
;
A
#
# COMPACT_ATOMS: atom_id res chain seq x y z
N THR A 1 17.16 -4.90 -16.59
CA THR A 1 17.05 -4.63 -15.14
C THR A 1 15.70 -3.95 -14.92
N LYS A 2 14.70 -4.72 -14.48
CA LYS A 2 13.40 -4.14 -14.07
C LYS A 2 13.67 -3.30 -12.81
N GLN A 3 13.67 -1.98 -12.93
CA GLN A 3 13.73 -1.10 -11.77
C GLN A 3 12.42 -1.21 -11.00
N ILE A 4 12.50 -1.56 -9.73
CA ILE A 4 11.35 -1.55 -8.83
C ILE A 4 10.98 -0.09 -8.56
N THR A 5 10.00 0.40 -9.29
CA THR A 5 9.51 1.80 -9.20
C THR A 5 8.91 2.15 -7.85
N GLY A 6 8.41 1.15 -7.13
CA GLY A 6 8.00 1.30 -5.73
C GLY A 6 9.10 1.78 -4.79
N ALA A 7 10.37 1.44 -5.04
CA ALA A 7 11.46 1.78 -4.15
C ALA A 7 11.64 3.30 -3.99
N LYS A 8 11.56 4.08 -5.07
CA LYS A 8 11.68 5.55 -4.99
C LYS A 8 10.55 6.18 -4.17
N SER A 9 9.33 5.70 -4.37
CA SER A 9 8.19 6.17 -3.58
C SER A 9 8.33 5.80 -2.11
N ALA A 10 8.77 4.57 -1.80
CA ALA A 10 8.99 4.12 -0.43
C ALA A 10 10.03 5.00 0.29
N VAL A 11 11.17 5.29 -0.34
CA VAL A 11 12.19 6.19 0.21
C VAL A 11 11.59 7.56 0.52
N ASN A 12 10.86 8.15 -0.43
CA ASN A 12 10.24 9.47 -0.25
C ASN A 12 9.23 9.47 0.90
N VAL A 13 8.44 8.41 1.05
CA VAL A 13 7.48 8.25 2.16
C VAL A 13 8.20 8.20 3.49
N VAL A 14 9.24 7.37 3.60
CA VAL A 14 10.01 7.21 4.86
C VAL A 14 10.62 8.56 5.28
N TYR A 15 11.29 9.27 4.37
CA TYR A 15 11.85 10.59 4.69
C TYR A 15 10.77 11.61 5.05
N LYS A 16 9.62 11.58 4.38
CA LYS A 16 8.52 12.48 4.69
C LYS A 16 7.93 12.19 6.07
N CYS A 17 7.76 10.93 6.41
CA CYS A 17 7.33 10.52 7.75
C CYS A 17 8.34 10.98 8.82
N ALA A 18 9.63 10.80 8.59
CA ALA A 18 10.68 11.29 9.49
C ALA A 18 10.59 12.80 9.72
N GLN A 19 10.41 13.58 8.65
CA GLN A 19 10.24 15.04 8.75
C GLN A 19 9.00 15.44 9.57
N LEU A 20 7.87 14.73 9.35
CA LEU A 20 6.61 15.05 10.03
C LEU A 20 6.61 14.66 11.51
N THR A 21 7.31 13.60 11.87
CA THR A 21 7.36 13.08 13.24
C THR A 21 8.58 13.53 14.04
N GLY A 22 9.60 14.06 13.38
CA GLY A 22 10.91 14.33 13.98
C GLY A 22 11.69 13.05 14.32
N ASN A 23 11.20 11.88 13.92
CA ASN A 23 11.85 10.59 14.17
C ASN A 23 12.65 10.16 12.95
N TYR A 24 13.97 10.16 13.09
CA TYR A 24 14.93 9.73 12.04
C TYR A 24 15.58 8.37 12.38
N ASN A 25 15.12 7.71 13.43
CA ASN A 25 15.63 6.40 13.85
C ASN A 25 14.93 5.28 13.07
N PHE A 26 15.28 5.12 11.81
CA PHE A 26 14.80 4.04 10.94
C PHE A 26 15.90 3.60 9.98
N GLU A 27 15.82 2.37 9.54
CA GLU A 27 16.63 1.81 8.48
C GLU A 27 15.75 1.47 7.27
N HIS A 28 16.26 1.73 6.08
CA HIS A 28 15.60 1.39 4.83
C HIS A 28 16.39 0.33 4.10
N HIS A 29 15.82 -0.86 4.01
CA HIS A 29 16.38 -1.98 3.29
C HIS A 29 15.74 -2.11 1.92
N ILE A 30 16.55 -2.33 0.88
CA ILE A 30 16.10 -2.61 -0.47
C ILE A 30 16.64 -3.99 -0.85
N ASP A 31 15.72 -4.93 -1.02
CA ASP A 31 16.04 -6.27 -1.45
C ASP A 31 15.74 -6.43 -2.94
N TYR A 32 16.58 -7.24 -3.59
CA TYR A 32 16.41 -7.57 -5.00
C TYR A 32 16.18 -9.07 -5.10
N SER A 33 15.06 -9.48 -5.66
CA SER A 33 14.79 -10.88 -5.97
C SER A 33 14.61 -11.06 -7.47
N PRO A 34 15.21 -12.11 -8.06
CA PRO A 34 14.91 -12.54 -9.42
C PRO A 34 13.59 -13.31 -9.51
N ASP A 35 13.07 -13.77 -8.39
CA ASP A 35 11.88 -14.60 -8.30
C ASP A 35 10.59 -13.75 -8.38
N TYR A 36 9.47 -14.45 -8.54
CA TYR A 36 8.17 -13.82 -8.62
C TYR A 36 7.88 -13.01 -7.34
N ILE A 37 7.45 -11.77 -7.52
CA ILE A 37 7.29 -10.77 -6.45
C ILE A 37 6.42 -11.28 -5.29
N ASP A 38 5.33 -11.99 -5.58
CA ASP A 38 4.35 -12.39 -4.58
C ASP A 38 4.94 -13.32 -3.51
N THR A 39 5.64 -14.36 -3.94
CA THR A 39 6.25 -15.33 -3.01
C THR A 39 7.35 -14.69 -2.14
N TYR A 40 8.11 -13.77 -2.71
CA TYR A 40 9.20 -13.10 -2.01
C TYR A 40 8.71 -12.07 -1.00
N VAL A 41 7.71 -11.27 -1.39
CA VAL A 41 7.10 -10.25 -0.51
C VAL A 41 6.40 -10.90 0.69
N GLU A 42 5.83 -12.08 0.50
CA GLU A 42 5.20 -12.82 1.61
C GLU A 42 6.24 -13.46 2.55
N ARG A 43 7.33 -14.00 2.02
CA ARG A 43 8.32 -14.75 2.78
C ARG A 43 9.30 -13.89 3.56
N LEU A 44 9.87 -12.89 2.92
CA LEU A 44 10.99 -12.12 3.48
C LEU A 44 10.71 -11.48 4.85
N PRO A 45 9.54 -10.86 5.10
CA PRO A 45 9.24 -10.30 6.41
C PRO A 45 9.25 -11.34 7.54
N PHE A 46 8.79 -12.57 7.25
CA PHE A 46 8.80 -13.65 8.24
C PHE A 46 10.20 -14.19 8.49
N GLU A 47 11.07 -14.22 7.50
CA GLU A 47 12.49 -14.59 7.68
C GLU A 47 13.21 -13.63 8.64
N TYR A 48 12.91 -12.32 8.57
CA TYR A 48 13.45 -11.33 9.51
C TYR A 48 12.88 -11.51 10.93
N LEU A 49 11.58 -11.81 11.06
CA LEU A 49 10.97 -12.14 12.34
C LEU A 49 11.61 -13.38 12.98
N ASP A 50 11.82 -14.44 12.20
CA ASP A 50 12.43 -15.69 12.67
C ASP A 50 13.87 -15.48 13.14
N LYS A 51 14.60 -14.59 12.50
CA LYS A 51 15.95 -14.18 12.91
C LYS A 51 15.96 -13.25 14.11
N LYS A 52 14.79 -12.82 14.60
CA LYS A 52 14.61 -11.86 15.71
C LYS A 52 15.26 -10.50 15.45
N GLU A 53 15.36 -10.10 14.19
CA GLU A 53 15.89 -8.79 13.81
C GLU A 53 14.90 -7.68 14.16
N PHE A 54 13.59 -7.99 14.22
CA PHE A 54 12.55 -7.13 14.77
C PHE A 54 11.45 -7.96 15.45
N ASN A 55 10.61 -7.30 16.23
CA ASN A 55 9.61 -7.95 17.05
C ASN A 55 8.20 -7.90 16.48
N VAL A 56 7.92 -6.96 15.59
CA VAL A 56 6.57 -6.75 15.00
C VAL A 56 6.70 -6.38 13.54
N LEU A 57 5.90 -7.02 12.72
CA LEU A 57 5.68 -6.66 11.32
C LEU A 57 4.41 -5.82 11.21
N TYR A 58 4.50 -4.64 10.63
CA TYR A 58 3.35 -3.82 10.26
C TYR A 58 3.00 -4.00 8.79
N ALA A 59 1.73 -4.28 8.51
CA ALA A 59 1.24 -4.37 7.16
C ALA A 59 0.12 -3.35 6.90
N GLY A 60 0.16 -2.71 5.73
CA GLY A 60 -0.78 -1.67 5.31
C GLY A 60 -2.04 -2.21 4.64
N ILE A 61 -2.49 -3.42 4.99
CA ILE A 61 -3.67 -4.05 4.39
C ILE A 61 -4.92 -3.30 4.85
N THR A 62 -5.73 -2.84 3.88
CA THR A 62 -7.04 -2.21 4.11
C THR A 62 -8.17 -3.15 3.74
N ASN A 63 -9.38 -2.82 4.16
CA ASN A 63 -10.57 -3.50 3.67
C ASN A 63 -10.88 -3.09 2.22
N VAL A 64 -11.70 -3.88 1.57
CA VAL A 64 -12.20 -3.60 0.22
C VAL A 64 -13.29 -2.51 0.28
N PRO A 65 -13.43 -1.70 -0.78
CA PRO A 65 -14.56 -0.78 -0.90
C PRO A 65 -15.91 -1.52 -0.90
N PRO A 66 -17.01 -0.86 -0.47
CA PRO A 66 -18.36 -1.39 -0.59
C PRO A 66 -18.69 -1.85 -2.02
N ILE A 67 -19.55 -2.87 -2.16
CA ILE A 67 -19.80 -3.50 -3.45
C ILE A 67 -20.39 -2.55 -4.50
N GLU A 68 -21.21 -1.61 -4.08
CA GLU A 68 -21.80 -0.58 -4.93
C GLU A 68 -20.75 0.38 -5.49
N ASP A 69 -19.74 0.73 -4.68
CA ASP A 69 -18.65 1.61 -5.10
C ASP A 69 -17.65 0.85 -6.00
N ARG A 70 -17.38 -0.43 -5.70
CA ARG A 70 -16.49 -1.28 -6.52
C ARG A 70 -16.94 -1.41 -7.95
N LYS A 71 -18.25 -1.56 -8.19
CA LYS A 71 -18.83 -1.66 -9.53
C LYS A 71 -18.51 -0.46 -10.42
N LEU A 72 -18.23 0.70 -9.83
CA LEU A 72 -17.91 1.91 -10.56
C LEU A 72 -16.51 1.87 -11.21
N PHE A 73 -15.58 1.09 -10.68
CA PHE A 73 -14.19 1.12 -11.14
C PHE A 73 -13.53 -0.25 -11.37
N TYR A 74 -14.12 -1.34 -10.90
CA TYR A 74 -13.54 -2.68 -11.16
C TYR A 74 -14.13 -3.38 -12.38
N GLY A 75 -15.32 -2.97 -12.83
CA GLY A 75 -16.03 -3.69 -13.87
C GLY A 75 -16.38 -5.12 -13.42
N ASN A 76 -16.69 -5.98 -14.40
CA ASN A 76 -17.07 -7.37 -14.14
C ASN A 76 -15.88 -8.34 -14.03
N PHE A 77 -14.64 -7.85 -14.09
CA PHE A 77 -13.46 -8.71 -14.29
C PHE A 77 -12.56 -8.87 -13.06
N TYR A 78 -12.87 -8.20 -11.96
CA TYR A 78 -12.03 -8.29 -10.77
C TYR A 78 -12.82 -8.79 -9.56
N GLU A 79 -12.51 -10.00 -9.12
CA GLU A 79 -12.96 -10.51 -7.83
C GLU A 79 -11.96 -10.10 -6.75
N ASP A 80 -12.32 -9.12 -5.95
CA ASP A 80 -11.58 -8.82 -4.75
C ASP A 80 -11.94 -9.86 -3.69
N THR A 81 -10.96 -10.63 -3.25
CA THR A 81 -11.15 -11.69 -2.25
C THR A 81 -11.30 -11.15 -0.83
N ARG A 82 -11.06 -9.86 -0.62
CA ARG A 82 -11.33 -9.21 0.66
C ARG A 82 -12.83 -9.10 0.86
N ASN A 83 -13.32 -9.44 2.06
CA ASN A 83 -14.73 -9.29 2.39
C ASN A 83 -14.98 -7.96 3.10
N PRO A 84 -15.78 -7.03 2.54
CA PRO A 84 -16.04 -5.73 3.15
C PRO A 84 -16.88 -5.80 4.42
N ASP A 85 -17.67 -6.87 4.58
CA ASP A 85 -18.59 -7.03 5.71
C ASP A 85 -17.97 -7.84 6.86
N GLU A 86 -16.75 -8.34 6.67
CA GLU A 86 -16.08 -9.14 7.68
C GLU A 86 -15.17 -8.26 8.56
N VAL A 87 -15.44 -8.26 9.85
CA VAL A 87 -14.52 -7.72 10.85
C VAL A 87 -13.35 -8.69 11.02
N ARG A 88 -12.14 -8.22 10.81
CA ARG A 88 -10.92 -9.02 10.86
C ARG A 88 -10.15 -8.77 12.15
N GLU A 89 -9.43 -9.80 12.58
CA GLU A 89 -8.47 -9.62 13.65
C GLU A 89 -7.36 -8.64 13.24
N VAL A 90 -7.00 -7.76 14.15
CA VAL A 90 -5.95 -6.76 13.93
C VAL A 90 -4.58 -7.44 13.85
N PHE A 91 -4.37 -8.49 14.65
CA PHE A 91 -3.18 -9.31 14.61
C PHE A 91 -3.38 -10.53 13.72
N ARG A 92 -2.47 -10.73 12.78
CA ARG A 92 -2.35 -11.97 12.01
C ARG A 92 -1.04 -12.64 12.36
N TYR A 93 -1.05 -13.97 12.43
CA TYR A 93 0.16 -14.78 12.61
C TYR A 93 1.01 -14.40 13.86
N GLY A 94 0.37 -13.93 14.92
CA GLY A 94 1.00 -13.63 16.21
C GLY A 94 1.92 -12.41 16.25
N PHE A 95 2.65 -12.11 15.18
CA PHE A 95 3.64 -11.02 15.13
C PHE A 95 3.33 -9.96 14.06
N SER A 96 2.32 -10.19 13.23
CA SER A 96 1.91 -9.24 12.19
C SER A 96 0.77 -8.37 12.70
N TYR A 97 0.98 -7.06 12.70
CA TYR A 97 0.00 -6.07 13.08
C TYR A 97 -0.56 -5.37 11.84
N VAL A 98 -1.87 -5.48 11.62
CA VAL A 98 -2.58 -4.96 10.44
C VAL A 98 -3.69 -3.99 10.87
N PRO A 99 -3.35 -2.80 11.37
CA PRO A 99 -4.29 -1.89 12.04
C PRO A 99 -5.43 -1.40 11.14
N TRP A 100 -5.24 -1.45 9.82
CA TRP A 100 -6.17 -0.90 8.84
C TRP A 100 -7.09 -1.95 8.20
N THR A 101 -7.01 -3.21 8.61
CA THR A 101 -7.73 -4.32 7.96
C THR A 101 -9.25 -4.18 7.99
N ASN A 102 -9.80 -3.41 8.94
CA ASN A 102 -11.22 -3.15 9.09
C ASN A 102 -11.66 -1.80 8.49
N TYR A 103 -10.76 -1.06 7.88
CA TYR A 103 -11.01 0.24 7.27
C TYR A 103 -10.74 0.19 5.77
N ASP A 104 -11.65 0.74 4.97
CA ASP A 104 -11.40 0.99 3.55
C ASP A 104 -10.50 2.23 3.34
N LYS A 105 -10.12 2.48 2.11
CA LYS A 105 -9.27 3.65 1.79
C LYS A 105 -9.97 4.99 1.98
N LYS A 106 -11.31 5.08 1.98
CA LYS A 106 -12.01 6.33 2.34
C LYS A 106 -11.77 6.69 3.80
N LYS A 107 -11.78 5.69 4.69
CA LYS A 107 -11.42 5.93 6.10
C LYS A 107 -9.97 6.39 6.26
N ILE A 108 -9.06 5.83 5.48
CA ILE A 108 -7.67 6.30 5.45
C ILE A 108 -7.59 7.75 4.94
N ALA A 109 -8.36 8.10 3.90
CA ALA A 109 -8.41 9.47 3.39
C ALA A 109 -8.96 10.47 4.43
N GLN A 110 -9.93 10.06 5.25
CA GLN A 110 -10.40 10.86 6.38
C GLN A 110 -9.29 11.14 7.40
N ILE A 111 -8.49 10.11 7.75
CA ILE A 111 -7.34 10.25 8.64
C ILE A 111 -6.31 11.22 8.04
N TYR A 112 -6.01 11.09 6.74
CA TYR A 112 -5.11 12.02 6.06
C TYR A 112 -5.60 13.48 6.13
N ASN A 113 -6.91 13.69 5.99
CA ASN A 113 -7.51 15.01 6.12
C ASN A 113 -7.43 15.52 7.57
N GLU A 114 -7.76 14.69 8.55
CA GLU A 114 -7.75 15.02 9.98
C GLU A 114 -6.36 15.47 10.46
N TYR A 115 -5.30 14.80 9.97
CA TYR A 115 -3.93 15.11 10.34
C TYR A 115 -3.21 16.05 9.34
N ASN A 116 -3.93 16.67 8.40
CA ASN A 116 -3.37 17.57 7.39
C ASN A 116 -2.27 16.93 6.53
N LEU A 117 -2.42 15.66 6.19
CA LEU A 117 -1.45 14.87 5.42
C LEU A 117 -1.71 14.90 3.90
N LEU A 118 -2.84 15.47 3.46
CA LEU A 118 -3.24 15.48 2.05
C LEU A 118 -2.29 16.26 1.15
N ASP A 119 -1.66 17.32 1.67
CA ASP A 119 -0.74 18.15 0.91
C ASP A 119 0.74 17.92 1.30
N THR A 120 0.98 17.11 2.33
CA THR A 120 2.32 16.87 2.85
C THR A 120 2.82 15.45 2.58
N LEU A 121 2.09 14.42 3.02
CA LEU A 121 2.46 13.02 2.89
C LEU A 121 1.85 12.38 1.63
N PHE A 122 0.57 12.65 1.34
CA PHE A 122 -0.15 12.01 0.25
C PHE A 122 0.55 12.13 -1.12
N PRO A 123 1.12 13.29 -1.53
CA PRO A 123 1.76 13.42 -2.83
C PRO A 123 2.97 12.51 -3.05
N VAL A 124 3.63 12.07 -1.98
CA VAL A 124 4.78 11.16 -2.07
C VAL A 124 4.41 9.70 -1.93
N THR A 125 3.15 9.39 -1.58
CA THR A 125 2.65 8.01 -1.51
C THR A 125 2.24 7.51 -2.89
N ARG A 126 2.29 6.19 -3.08
CA ARG A 126 1.89 5.53 -4.32
C ARG A 126 1.00 4.33 -4.01
N SER A 127 -0.07 4.18 -4.80
CA SER A 127 -0.92 2.98 -4.81
C SER A 127 -0.76 2.17 -6.10
N CYS A 128 -0.24 2.78 -7.15
CA CYS A 128 -0.11 2.16 -8.46
C CYS A 128 0.90 1.00 -8.40
N GLU A 129 0.41 -0.18 -8.61
CA GLU A 129 1.22 -1.38 -8.88
C GLU A 129 1.20 -1.60 -10.39
N TRP A 130 2.06 -0.88 -11.09
CA TRP A 130 2.15 -1.05 -12.54
C TRP A 130 2.26 -2.53 -12.89
N ASN A 131 1.38 -2.98 -13.75
CA ASN A 131 1.39 -4.34 -14.20
C ASN A 131 1.40 -4.35 -15.75
N GLU A 132 2.13 -5.30 -16.32
CA GLU A 132 2.30 -5.47 -17.76
C GLU A 132 0.98 -5.71 -18.49
N HIS A 133 -0.06 -6.18 -17.77
CA HIS A 133 -1.39 -6.44 -18.34
C HIS A 133 -2.14 -5.17 -18.78
N VAL A 134 -1.71 -4.00 -18.35
CA VAL A 134 -2.31 -2.72 -18.79
C VAL A 134 -1.55 -2.12 -19.99
N GLY A 135 -0.56 -2.84 -20.54
CA GLY A 135 0.17 -2.42 -21.75
C GLY A 135 0.97 -1.13 -21.62
N GLY A 136 1.19 -0.67 -20.39
CA GLY A 136 1.82 0.62 -20.12
C GLY A 136 3.32 0.50 -19.84
N LYS A 137 4.05 1.56 -20.14
CA LYS A 137 5.40 1.77 -19.64
C LYS A 137 5.31 2.04 -18.14
N ASP A 138 6.32 1.58 -17.37
CA ASP A 138 6.42 1.90 -15.97
C ASP A 138 6.36 3.43 -15.75
N PRO A 139 5.32 3.94 -15.04
CA PRO A 139 5.14 5.38 -14.84
C PRO A 139 6.14 6.00 -13.86
N GLY A 140 7.12 5.23 -13.36
CA GLY A 140 8.08 5.73 -12.38
C GLY A 140 7.42 5.99 -11.02
N ILE A 141 7.51 7.23 -10.54
CA ILE A 141 6.79 7.69 -9.33
C ILE A 141 5.36 8.14 -9.63
N GLU A 142 4.97 8.16 -10.90
CA GLU A 142 3.65 8.59 -11.36
C GLU A 142 2.62 7.48 -11.18
N HIS A 143 1.35 7.87 -11.19
CA HIS A 143 0.23 6.94 -11.22
C HIS A 143 -0.17 6.69 -12.68
N CYS A 144 -0.44 5.43 -13.07
CA CYS A 144 -0.90 5.12 -14.42
C CYS A 144 -2.34 5.59 -14.69
N GLY A 145 -3.13 5.82 -13.65
CA GLY A 145 -4.52 6.25 -13.73
C GLY A 145 -5.53 5.17 -14.13
N ASN A 146 -5.07 4.00 -14.59
CA ASN A 146 -5.91 2.97 -15.20
C ASN A 146 -5.97 1.65 -14.43
N CYS A 147 -5.03 1.38 -13.52
CA CYS A 147 -5.11 0.18 -12.70
C CYS A 147 -6.14 0.38 -11.58
N TRP A 148 -6.65 -0.74 -11.07
CA TRP A 148 -7.67 -0.70 -10.04
C TRP A 148 -7.19 -0.01 -8.75
N TRP A 149 -5.92 -0.10 -8.39
CA TRP A 149 -5.35 0.64 -7.25
C TRP A 149 -5.35 2.16 -7.46
N CYS A 150 -5.18 2.61 -8.72
CA CYS A 150 -5.37 4.03 -9.06
C CYS A 150 -6.84 4.43 -8.96
N HIS A 151 -7.75 3.59 -9.44
CA HIS A 151 -9.18 3.85 -9.31
C HIS A 151 -9.62 3.87 -7.85
N GLU A 152 -9.20 2.90 -7.05
CA GLU A 152 -9.48 2.89 -5.61
C GLU A 152 -8.90 4.12 -4.89
N ARG A 153 -7.69 4.55 -5.27
CA ARG A 153 -7.10 5.79 -4.74
C ARG A 153 -7.91 7.03 -5.13
N GLN A 154 -8.29 7.14 -6.40
CA GLN A 154 -9.14 8.23 -6.89
C GLN A 154 -10.49 8.26 -6.18
N TRP A 155 -11.11 7.12 -5.99
CA TRP A 155 -12.37 6.96 -5.26
C TRP A 155 -12.26 7.43 -3.80
N ALA A 156 -11.17 7.07 -3.14
CA ALA A 156 -10.97 7.36 -1.72
C ALA A 156 -10.58 8.81 -1.45
N PHE A 157 -9.65 9.35 -2.23
CA PHE A 157 -9.03 10.66 -2.00
C PHE A 157 -9.54 11.75 -2.95
N GLY A 158 -10.36 11.43 -3.95
CA GLY A 158 -10.81 12.35 -4.99
C GLY A 158 -9.70 12.76 -5.97
N ARG A 159 -8.47 12.28 -5.78
CA ARG A 159 -7.30 12.63 -6.59
C ARG A 159 -6.23 11.54 -6.54
N LEU A 160 -5.32 11.53 -7.51
CA LEU A 160 -4.17 10.62 -7.53
C LEU A 160 -2.92 11.22 -6.88
N LYS A 161 -2.80 12.54 -6.89
CA LYS A 161 -1.70 13.33 -6.31
C LYS A 161 -2.22 14.42 -5.40
#